data_babe8f50bfe7771b1d9dc527e10525e2
#
_entry.id   babe8f50bfe7771b1d9dc527e10525e2
#
_cell.length_a   1.000
_cell.length_b   1.000
_cell.length_c   1.000
_cell.angle_alpha   90.00
_cell.angle_beta   90.00
_cell.angle_gamma   90.00
#
_symmetry.space_group_name_H-M   'P 1'
#
loop_
_entity.id
_entity.type
_entity.pdbx_description
1 polymer ?
#
loop_
_entity_poly.entity_id
_entity_poly.type
_entity_poly.pdbx_seq_one_letter_code
_entity_poly.pdbx_strand_id
1 'polypeptide(L)'
;MNPREIVQALLDSVQRGDFQKARFLVSKDCQFSGSVPESIQCEVWLRINKNLKKACPNLDYHFHVDRVDGLNGHLVKISAELKGTQSGVLDLSPVGLGLTPATDKSFATPCEHVKVTIKDGKVASWVVEPIEGAGLKAILRQLGVKLPTIV
;
A
#
# COMPACT_ATOMS: atom_id res chain seq x y z
N MET A 1 -9.76 13.20 15.96
CA MET A 1 -10.39 12.26 15.00
C MET A 1 -10.54 10.89 15.66
N ASN A 2 -11.65 10.21 15.38
CA ASN A 2 -11.81 8.82 15.81
C ASN A 2 -10.99 7.88 14.91
N PRO A 3 -10.81 6.59 15.29
CA PRO A 3 -9.99 5.67 14.49
C PRO A 3 -10.43 5.53 13.03
N ARG A 4 -11.74 5.47 12.77
CA ARG A 4 -12.27 5.38 11.40
C ARG A 4 -11.86 6.62 10.57
N GLU A 5 -11.97 7.80 11.14
CA GLU A 5 -11.60 9.05 10.48
C GLU A 5 -10.10 9.12 10.19
N ILE A 6 -9.27 8.64 11.10
CA ILE A 6 -7.80 8.60 10.93
C ILE A 6 -7.46 7.69 9.74
N VAL A 7 -8.03 6.50 9.69
CA VAL A 7 -7.81 5.55 8.61
C VAL A 7 -8.33 6.11 7.29
N GLN A 8 -9.54 6.67 7.28
CA GLN A 8 -10.10 7.26 6.07
C GLN A 8 -9.21 8.40 5.54
N ALA A 9 -8.68 9.23 6.43
CA ALA A 9 -7.76 10.30 6.05
C ALA A 9 -6.48 9.76 5.42
N LEU A 10 -5.95 8.66 5.96
CA LEU A 10 -4.78 8.00 5.38
C LEU A 10 -5.08 7.45 3.99
N LEU A 11 -6.19 6.73 3.84
CA LEU A 11 -6.59 6.16 2.56
C LEU A 11 -6.78 7.25 1.49
N ASP A 12 -7.46 8.33 1.84
CA ASP A 12 -7.69 9.46 0.94
C ASP A 12 -6.37 10.13 0.54
N SER A 13 -5.45 10.28 1.49
CA SER A 13 -4.14 10.88 1.24
C SER A 13 -3.32 10.04 0.24
N VAL A 14 -3.30 8.73 0.43
CA VAL A 14 -2.61 7.80 -0.48
C VAL A 14 -3.25 7.86 -1.87
N GLN A 15 -4.57 7.80 -1.94
CA GLN A 15 -5.29 7.84 -3.22
C GLN A 15 -5.01 9.14 -3.99
N ARG A 16 -4.94 10.26 -3.29
CA ARG A 16 -4.64 11.55 -3.93
C ARG A 16 -3.17 11.76 -4.24
N GLY A 17 -2.30 10.91 -3.72
CA GLY A 17 -0.85 11.09 -3.86
C GLY A 17 -0.27 12.11 -2.89
N ASP A 18 -0.99 12.45 -1.83
CA ASP A 18 -0.50 13.34 -0.76
C ASP A 18 0.24 12.54 0.29
N PHE A 19 1.45 12.11 -0.02
CA PHE A 19 2.24 11.25 0.84
C PHE A 19 2.86 12.00 2.03
N GLN A 20 2.95 13.31 1.96
CA GLN A 20 3.37 14.12 3.10
C GLN A 20 2.32 14.06 4.20
N LYS A 21 1.05 14.23 3.85
CA LYS A 21 -0.06 14.10 4.80
C LYS A 21 -0.18 12.67 5.33
N ALA A 22 -0.04 11.67 4.44
CA ALA A 22 -0.07 10.27 4.84
C ALA A 22 0.98 9.95 5.90
N ARG A 23 2.17 10.50 5.76
CA ARG A 23 3.26 10.28 6.72
C ARG A 23 2.92 10.79 8.13
N PHE A 24 2.19 11.88 8.24
CA PHE A 24 1.76 12.40 9.55
C PHE A 24 0.71 11.52 10.23
N LEU A 25 0.00 10.70 9.46
CA LEU A 25 -1.07 9.85 9.98
C LEU A 25 -0.57 8.49 10.47
N VAL A 26 0.68 8.13 10.16
CA VAL A 26 1.29 6.88 10.62
C VAL A 26 2.30 7.15 11.73
N SER A 27 2.40 6.24 12.69
CA SER A 27 3.40 6.35 13.75
C SER A 27 4.79 6.03 13.20
N LYS A 28 5.83 6.51 13.90
CA LYS A 28 7.22 6.23 13.53
C LYS A 28 7.53 4.74 13.52
N ASP A 29 6.87 3.99 14.40
CA ASP A 29 7.08 2.54 14.56
C ASP A 29 6.10 1.71 13.76
N CYS A 30 5.28 2.34 12.92
CA CYS A 30 4.30 1.64 12.12
C CYS A 30 4.97 0.60 11.22
N GLN A 31 4.43 -0.63 11.24
CA GLN A 31 4.92 -1.74 10.44
C GLN A 31 3.89 -2.13 9.40
N PHE A 32 4.37 -2.37 8.19
CA PHE A 32 3.61 -2.93 7.08
C PHE A 32 4.02 -4.39 6.90
N SER A 33 3.07 -5.30 6.93
CA SER A 33 3.35 -6.73 6.84
C SER A 33 2.25 -7.48 6.11
N GLY A 34 2.51 -8.74 5.79
CA GLY A 34 1.56 -9.68 5.20
C GLY A 34 1.74 -9.91 3.72
N SER A 35 1.96 -8.88 2.92
CA SER A 35 2.15 -9.01 1.46
C SER A 35 3.60 -8.90 1.03
N VAL A 36 4.52 -8.87 1.98
CA VAL A 36 5.97 -8.83 1.76
C VAL A 36 6.61 -9.95 2.58
N PRO A 37 7.78 -10.48 2.16
CA PRO A 37 8.44 -11.58 2.88
C PRO A 37 8.77 -11.24 4.33
N GLU A 38 9.20 -10.00 4.59
CA GLU A 38 9.48 -9.48 5.92
C GLU A 38 8.74 -8.16 6.10
N SER A 39 8.35 -7.87 7.34
CA SER A 39 7.70 -6.59 7.61
C SER A 39 8.65 -5.42 7.32
N ILE A 40 8.09 -4.35 6.82
CA ILE A 40 8.81 -3.11 6.53
C ILE A 40 8.16 -1.96 7.29
N GLN A 41 8.91 -0.88 7.47
CA GLN A 41 8.33 0.31 8.07
C GLN A 41 7.27 0.90 7.13
N CYS A 42 6.21 1.44 7.68
CA CYS A 42 5.15 2.07 6.88
C CYS A 42 5.69 3.23 6.03
N GLU A 43 6.74 3.90 6.49
CA GLU A 43 7.39 4.94 5.68
C GLU A 43 7.95 4.39 4.38
N VAL A 44 8.55 3.20 4.41
CA VAL A 44 9.06 2.53 3.19
C VAL A 44 7.90 2.18 2.27
N TRP A 45 6.81 1.64 2.83
CA TRP A 45 5.60 1.32 2.07
C TRP A 45 5.01 2.57 1.40
N LEU A 46 4.98 3.70 2.11
CA LEU A 46 4.51 4.96 1.53
C LEU A 46 5.40 5.43 0.38
N ARG A 47 6.71 5.27 0.50
CA ARG A 47 7.65 5.62 -0.58
C ARG A 47 7.45 4.73 -1.81
N ILE A 48 7.23 3.43 -1.61
CA ILE A 48 6.90 2.50 -2.70
C ILE A 48 5.63 2.98 -3.42
N ASN A 49 4.59 3.32 -2.66
CA ASN A 49 3.32 3.76 -3.23
C ASN A 49 3.44 5.10 -3.93
N LYS A 50 4.25 6.02 -3.39
CA LYS A 50 4.53 7.29 -4.06
C LYS A 50 5.14 7.04 -5.44
N ASN A 51 6.11 6.14 -5.52
CA ASN A 51 6.78 5.81 -6.78
C ASN A 51 5.84 5.04 -7.73
N LEU A 52 5.03 4.15 -7.19
CA LEU A 52 4.04 3.41 -7.97
C LEU A 52 2.98 4.36 -8.56
N LYS A 53 2.49 5.31 -7.78
CA LYS A 53 1.51 6.28 -8.27
C LYS A 53 2.11 7.21 -9.32
N LYS A 54 3.38 7.55 -9.19
CA LYS A 54 4.11 8.34 -10.17
C LYS A 54 4.27 7.61 -11.51
N ALA A 55 4.55 6.31 -11.44
CA ALA A 55 4.68 5.44 -12.63
C ALA A 55 3.32 5.11 -13.23
N CYS A 56 2.26 5.10 -12.42
CA CYS A 56 0.90 4.77 -12.81
C CYS A 56 -0.03 5.92 -12.40
N PRO A 57 -0.08 7.02 -13.16
CA PRO A 57 -0.88 8.20 -12.76
C PRO A 57 -2.37 7.90 -12.60
N ASN A 58 -2.89 6.87 -13.28
CA ASN A 58 -4.28 6.43 -13.17
C ASN A 58 -4.51 5.39 -12.07
N LEU A 59 -3.53 5.17 -11.18
CA LEU A 59 -3.64 4.17 -10.12
C LEU A 59 -4.83 4.48 -9.23
N ASP A 60 -5.72 3.50 -9.11
CA ASP A 60 -6.88 3.53 -8.24
C ASP A 60 -6.75 2.37 -7.25
N TYR A 61 -6.80 2.70 -5.97
CA TYR A 61 -6.68 1.71 -4.89
C TYR A 61 -8.03 1.11 -4.51
N HIS A 62 -9.15 1.71 -4.91
CA HIS A 62 -10.50 1.28 -4.52
C HIS A 62 -10.59 0.98 -3.02
N PHE A 63 -10.05 1.86 -2.20
CA PHE A 63 -10.09 1.70 -0.75
C PHE A 63 -11.50 1.76 -0.20
N HIS A 64 -11.78 0.87 0.74
CA HIS A 64 -13.05 0.82 1.44
C HIS A 64 -12.83 0.48 2.91
N VAL A 65 -13.45 1.25 3.80
CA VAL A 65 -13.45 0.93 5.24
C VAL A 65 -14.62 -0.02 5.48
N ASP A 66 -14.29 -1.28 5.80
CA ASP A 66 -15.29 -2.33 5.94
C ASP A 66 -15.92 -2.34 7.34
N ARG A 67 -15.08 -2.24 8.38
CA ARG A 67 -15.54 -2.41 9.75
C ARG A 67 -14.54 -1.84 10.76
N VAL A 68 -15.07 -1.34 11.87
CA VAL A 68 -14.28 -0.92 13.02
C VAL A 68 -14.52 -1.90 14.15
N ASP A 69 -13.47 -2.54 14.64
CA ASP A 69 -13.52 -3.57 15.69
C ASP A 69 -12.61 -3.21 16.86
N GLY A 70 -12.62 -4.09 17.88
CA GLY A 70 -11.77 -4.00 19.06
C GLY A 70 -12.32 -3.08 20.13
N LEU A 71 -11.70 -3.12 21.30
CA LEU A 71 -12.02 -2.21 22.40
C LEU A 71 -11.66 -0.79 21.95
N ASN A 72 -12.61 0.14 22.10
CA ASN A 72 -12.45 1.54 21.72
C ASN A 72 -12.18 1.76 20.22
N GLY A 73 -12.51 0.78 19.35
CA GLY A 73 -12.34 0.93 17.91
C GLY A 73 -10.89 0.94 17.43
N HIS A 74 -9.96 0.32 18.15
CA HIS A 74 -8.54 0.31 17.80
C HIS A 74 -8.20 -0.44 16.52
N LEU A 75 -9.08 -1.32 16.07
CA LEU A 75 -8.86 -2.14 14.88
C LEU A 75 -9.83 -1.71 13.79
N VAL A 76 -9.30 -1.26 12.66
CA VAL A 76 -10.10 -0.89 11.49
C VAL A 76 -9.79 -1.88 10.38
N LYS A 77 -10.81 -2.51 9.84
CA LYS A 77 -10.67 -3.44 8.71
C LYS A 77 -11.02 -2.71 7.43
N ILE A 78 -10.13 -2.80 6.47
CA ILE A 78 -10.30 -2.16 5.16
C ILE A 78 -10.09 -3.18 4.05
N SER A 79 -10.50 -2.81 2.85
CA SER A 79 -10.22 -3.57 1.64
C SER A 79 -9.67 -2.65 0.56
N ALA A 80 -8.94 -3.23 -0.39
CA ALA A 80 -8.33 -2.52 -1.50
C ALA A 80 -8.27 -3.41 -2.74
N GLU A 81 -8.50 -2.82 -3.90
CA GLU A 81 -8.31 -3.46 -5.21
C GLU A 81 -7.55 -2.49 -6.09
N LEU A 82 -6.31 -2.79 -6.41
CA LEU A 82 -5.47 -1.88 -7.18
C LEU A 82 -5.63 -2.11 -8.67
N LYS A 83 -5.80 -1.02 -9.42
CA LYS A 83 -5.80 -1.01 -10.87
C LYS A 83 -5.00 0.17 -11.37
N GLY A 84 -4.20 -0.06 -12.40
CA GLY A 84 -3.42 1.02 -13.00
C GLY A 84 -2.71 0.59 -14.26
N THR A 85 -2.14 1.56 -14.95
CA THR A 85 -1.34 1.36 -16.16
C THR A 85 0.02 2.01 -15.94
N GLN A 86 1.09 1.27 -16.15
CA GLN A 86 2.44 1.79 -15.97
C GLN A 86 2.88 2.56 -17.21
N SER A 87 2.60 3.84 -17.24
CA SER A 87 3.00 4.74 -18.34
C SER A 87 4.33 5.46 -18.07
N GLY A 88 4.86 5.39 -16.86
CA GLY A 88 6.12 6.01 -16.45
C GLY A 88 7.11 5.01 -15.87
N VAL A 89 8.32 5.49 -15.60
CA VAL A 89 9.37 4.68 -14.97
C VAL A 89 8.99 4.40 -13.53
N LEU A 90 9.10 3.13 -13.11
CA LEU A 90 8.84 2.71 -11.74
C LEU A 90 10.17 2.57 -10.99
N ASP A 91 10.35 3.38 -9.97
CA ASP A 91 11.52 3.36 -9.11
C ASP A 91 11.25 2.47 -7.89
N LEU A 92 11.91 1.32 -7.83
CA LEU A 92 11.80 0.36 -6.74
C LEU A 92 13.03 0.38 -5.82
N SER A 93 13.83 1.44 -5.88
CA SER A 93 15.00 1.58 -5.00
C SER A 93 14.68 1.48 -3.50
N PRO A 94 13.49 1.90 -3.01
CA PRO A 94 13.17 1.73 -1.58
C PRO A 94 13.19 0.28 -1.10
N VAL A 95 13.01 -0.69 -1.99
CA VAL A 95 13.08 -2.12 -1.66
C VAL A 95 14.32 -2.78 -2.26
N GLY A 96 15.32 -2.01 -2.64
CA GLY A 96 16.58 -2.55 -3.15
C GLY A 96 16.56 -3.01 -4.61
N LEU A 97 15.47 -2.75 -5.32
CA LEU A 97 15.36 -3.02 -6.75
C LEU A 97 15.64 -1.75 -7.54
N GLY A 98 15.96 -1.90 -8.83
CA GLY A 98 16.30 -0.76 -9.66
C GLY A 98 15.10 -0.07 -10.28
N LEU A 99 15.35 0.64 -11.38
CA LEU A 99 14.33 1.30 -12.18
C LEU A 99 13.72 0.32 -13.18
N THR A 100 12.41 0.32 -13.29
CA THR A 100 11.68 -0.44 -14.30
C THR A 100 11.18 0.52 -15.36
N PRO A 101 11.63 0.38 -16.63
CA PRO A 101 11.13 1.22 -17.72
C PRO A 101 9.61 1.10 -17.89
N ALA A 102 8.99 2.14 -18.45
CA ALA A 102 7.58 2.13 -18.75
C ALA A 102 7.22 0.95 -19.67
N THR A 103 6.26 0.14 -19.26
CA THR A 103 5.80 -1.02 -20.04
C THR A 103 4.52 -0.74 -20.82
N ASP A 104 3.79 0.32 -20.45
CA ASP A 104 2.45 0.66 -20.92
C ASP A 104 1.44 -0.48 -20.73
N LYS A 105 1.76 -1.39 -19.80
CA LYS A 105 0.87 -2.49 -19.44
C LYS A 105 0.02 -2.13 -18.23
N SER A 106 -1.17 -2.69 -18.19
CA SER A 106 -2.10 -2.53 -17.08
C SER A 106 -2.02 -3.71 -16.14
N PHE A 107 -2.37 -3.45 -14.88
CA PHE A 107 -2.49 -4.49 -13.86
C PHE A 107 -3.77 -4.30 -13.06
N ALA A 108 -4.23 -5.38 -12.45
CA ALA A 108 -5.33 -5.37 -11.50
C ALA A 108 -5.07 -6.43 -10.44
N THR A 109 -5.36 -6.11 -9.19
CA THR A 109 -5.24 -7.07 -8.09
C THR A 109 -6.63 -7.52 -7.63
N PRO A 110 -6.75 -8.74 -7.05
CA PRO A 110 -7.97 -9.11 -6.37
C PRO A 110 -8.20 -8.25 -5.14
N CYS A 111 -9.38 -8.36 -4.53
CA CYS A 111 -9.68 -7.64 -3.31
C CYS A 111 -8.79 -8.12 -2.16
N GLU A 112 -7.99 -7.22 -1.60
CA GLU A 112 -7.16 -7.47 -0.44
C GLU A 112 -7.87 -6.99 0.81
N HIS A 113 -7.74 -7.74 1.91
CA HIS A 113 -8.22 -7.35 3.22
C HIS A 113 -7.05 -6.96 4.11
N VAL A 114 -7.20 -5.86 4.82
CA VAL A 114 -6.15 -5.29 5.65
C VAL A 114 -6.68 -4.99 7.03
N LYS A 115 -5.88 -5.30 8.05
CA LYS A 115 -6.15 -4.92 9.44
C LYS A 115 -5.26 -3.74 9.79
N VAL A 116 -5.88 -2.63 10.16
CA VAL A 116 -5.17 -1.40 10.53
C VAL A 116 -5.39 -1.15 12.01
N THR A 117 -4.29 -1.07 12.76
CA THR A 117 -4.33 -0.81 14.20
C THR A 117 -4.04 0.66 14.46
N ILE A 118 -4.84 1.27 15.32
CA ILE A 118 -4.67 2.67 15.72
C ILE A 118 -4.16 2.72 17.16
N LYS A 119 -3.13 3.52 17.39
CA LYS A 119 -2.57 3.76 18.71
C LYS A 119 -2.14 5.21 18.83
N ASP A 120 -2.52 5.87 19.94
CA ASP A 120 -2.16 7.26 20.22
C ASP A 120 -2.51 8.20 19.05
N GLY A 121 -3.67 8.00 18.43
CA GLY A 121 -4.18 8.85 17.38
C GLY A 121 -3.51 8.68 16.02
N LYS A 122 -2.70 7.64 15.84
CA LYS A 122 -2.01 7.35 14.58
C LYS A 122 -2.14 5.88 14.19
N VAL A 123 -1.94 5.60 12.90
CA VAL A 123 -1.87 4.23 12.39
C VAL A 123 -0.57 3.60 12.91
N ALA A 124 -0.69 2.52 13.68
CA ALA A 124 0.43 1.84 14.32
C ALA A 124 0.85 0.57 13.59
N SER A 125 -0.05 -0.05 12.84
CA SER A 125 0.28 -1.22 12.01
C SER A 125 -0.68 -1.35 10.85
N TRP A 126 -0.19 -1.96 9.78
CA TRP A 126 -0.92 -2.23 8.55
C TRP A 126 -0.61 -3.67 8.16
N VAL A 127 -1.55 -4.57 8.38
CA VAL A 127 -1.35 -6.00 8.15
C VAL A 127 -2.26 -6.47 7.03
N VAL A 128 -1.65 -6.82 5.91
CA VAL A 128 -2.37 -7.35 4.74
C VAL A 128 -2.57 -8.84 4.93
N GLU A 129 -3.80 -9.31 4.75
CA GLU A 129 -4.09 -10.73 4.67
C GLU A 129 -3.61 -11.24 3.30
N PRO A 130 -2.62 -12.15 3.24
CA PRO A 130 -2.07 -12.59 1.97
C PRO A 130 -3.15 -13.27 1.11
N ILE A 131 -3.18 -12.88 -0.16
CA ILE A 131 -4.05 -13.50 -1.16
C ILE A 131 -3.28 -13.64 -2.47
N GLU A 132 -3.46 -14.75 -3.16
CA GLU A 132 -2.79 -14.99 -4.42
C GLU A 132 -3.21 -13.95 -5.47
N GLY A 133 -2.24 -13.44 -6.21
CA GLY A 133 -2.47 -12.43 -7.24
C GLY A 133 -2.46 -10.99 -6.75
N ALA A 134 -2.20 -10.77 -5.46
CA ALA A 134 -2.10 -9.44 -4.87
C ALA A 134 -0.66 -9.13 -4.43
N GLY A 135 -0.40 -7.87 -4.08
CA GLY A 135 0.90 -7.38 -3.64
C GLY A 135 1.81 -6.94 -4.78
N LEU A 136 2.90 -6.28 -4.42
CA LEU A 136 3.85 -5.71 -5.39
C LEU A 136 4.40 -6.75 -6.36
N LYS A 137 4.76 -7.93 -5.85
CA LYS A 137 5.30 -9.02 -6.68
C LYS A 137 4.32 -9.44 -7.79
N ALA A 138 3.03 -9.52 -7.47
CA ALA A 138 2.00 -9.87 -8.46
C ALA A 138 1.82 -8.74 -9.48
N ILE A 139 1.86 -7.50 -9.04
CA ILE A 139 1.80 -6.33 -9.93
C ILE A 139 2.96 -6.38 -10.92
N LEU A 140 4.19 -6.55 -10.44
CA LEU A 140 5.38 -6.62 -11.28
C LEU A 140 5.29 -7.78 -12.30
N ARG A 141 4.77 -8.92 -11.87
CA ARG A 141 4.57 -10.07 -12.76
C ARG A 141 3.59 -9.74 -13.88
N GLN A 142 2.49 -9.05 -13.58
CA GLN A 142 1.52 -8.63 -14.60
C GLN A 142 2.11 -7.61 -15.57
N LEU A 143 3.04 -6.78 -15.11
CA LEU A 143 3.74 -5.82 -15.96
C LEU A 143 4.85 -6.48 -16.80
N GLY A 144 5.08 -7.77 -16.63
CA GLY A 144 6.13 -8.48 -17.35
C GLY A 144 7.53 -8.21 -16.84
N VAL A 145 7.65 -7.70 -15.63
CA VAL A 145 8.94 -7.42 -15.00
C VAL A 145 9.50 -8.70 -14.41
N LYS A 146 10.73 -9.05 -14.81
CA LYS A 146 11.44 -10.18 -14.21
C LYS A 146 11.99 -9.77 -12.86
N LEU A 147 11.55 -10.45 -11.81
CA LEU A 147 12.11 -10.27 -10.49
C LEU A 147 13.44 -11.01 -10.39
N PRO A 148 14.44 -10.43 -9.68
CA PRO A 148 15.65 -11.17 -9.40
C PRO A 148 15.30 -12.47 -8.68
N THR A 149 15.89 -13.56 -9.13
CA THR A 149 15.78 -14.82 -8.39
C THR A 149 16.63 -14.66 -7.14
N ILE A 150 15.99 -14.40 -6.02
CA ILE A 150 16.69 -14.42 -4.74
C ILE A 150 16.75 -15.88 -4.32
N VAL A 151 17.92 -16.39 -4.35
CA VAL A 151 18.19 -17.75 -3.87
C VAL A 151 18.28 -17.72 -2.35
#